data_cbcc3bcdc8399513710546a16f70cf77
#
_entry.id   cbcc3bcdc8399513710546a16f70cf77
#
_cell.length_a   1.000
_cell.length_b   1.000
_cell.length_c   1.000
_cell.angle_alpha   90.00
_cell.angle_beta   90.00
_cell.angle_gamma   90.00
#
_symmetry.space_group_name_H-M   'P 1'
#
loop_
_entity.id
_entity.type
_entity.pdbx_description
1 polymer ?
#
loop_
_entity_poly.entity_id
_entity_poly.type
_entity_poly.pdbx_seq_one_letter_code
_entity_poly.pdbx_strand_id
1 'polypeptide(L)'
;MKNLIYPVLAAVLLLTSAFMSTSTPEWKIASNYSIKFISKDPTGIFKVFKGTIKYDEKDLANSKFDLAIDVSSISTGNGMMNKKAQIDEWFSAEKFPQITFVSSKIEKTEKGVSIYGDLKIKGTSKPTKINATVTGSGDKMSFEGTFNVKRSDFKVGHKSETVPDIMKIEFEVPVTKK
;
A
#
# COMPACT_ATOMS: atom_id res chain seq x y z
N MET A 1 6.48 -47.36 -67.19
CA MET A 1 7.23 -46.69 -66.13
C MET A 1 6.30 -45.76 -65.35
N LYS A 2 5.85 -46.18 -64.14
CA LYS A 2 4.85 -45.47 -63.38
C LYS A 2 5.60 -44.68 -62.29
N ASN A 3 5.58 -43.35 -62.39
CA ASN A 3 6.16 -42.47 -61.35
C ASN A 3 5.15 -42.34 -60.21
N LEU A 4 5.49 -42.89 -59.08
CA LEU A 4 4.75 -42.74 -57.83
C LEU A 4 5.20 -41.45 -57.15
N ILE A 5 4.36 -40.43 -57.13
CA ILE A 5 4.59 -39.19 -56.41
C ILE A 5 3.98 -39.36 -55.00
N TYR A 6 4.82 -39.41 -53.98
CA TYR A 6 4.37 -39.41 -52.59
C TYR A 6 4.14 -37.96 -52.12
N PRO A 7 2.95 -37.59 -51.61
CA PRO A 7 2.79 -36.30 -51.00
C PRO A 7 3.36 -36.35 -49.59
N VAL A 8 4.40 -35.57 -49.34
CA VAL A 8 4.95 -35.30 -48.00
C VAL A 8 3.93 -34.44 -47.26
N LEU A 9 3.19 -35.04 -46.36
CA LEU A 9 2.28 -34.35 -45.46
C LEU A 9 3.12 -33.70 -44.35
N ALA A 10 3.49 -32.43 -44.51
CA ALA A 10 4.13 -31.63 -43.47
C ALA A 10 3.09 -31.28 -42.40
N ALA A 11 3.07 -32.04 -41.32
CA ALA A 11 2.31 -31.70 -40.12
C ALA A 11 2.99 -30.55 -39.41
N VAL A 12 2.54 -29.31 -39.63
CA VAL A 12 2.90 -28.15 -38.86
C VAL A 12 2.20 -28.25 -37.52
N LEU A 13 2.91 -28.74 -36.50
CA LEU A 13 2.49 -28.65 -35.09
C LEU A 13 2.57 -27.17 -34.67
N LEU A 14 1.45 -26.47 -34.75
CA LEU A 14 1.29 -25.18 -34.07
C LEU A 14 1.27 -25.41 -32.56
N LEU A 15 2.42 -25.28 -31.93
CA LEU A 15 2.53 -25.15 -30.49
C LEU A 15 1.93 -23.81 -30.08
N THR A 16 0.61 -23.77 -29.90
CA THR A 16 -0.06 -22.69 -29.21
C THR A 16 0.33 -22.78 -27.73
N SER A 17 1.41 -22.12 -27.35
CA SER A 17 1.70 -21.84 -25.95
C SER A 17 0.55 -20.96 -25.44
N ALA A 18 -0.43 -21.57 -24.77
CA ALA A 18 -1.42 -20.85 -24.02
C ALA A 18 -0.69 -20.08 -22.90
N PHE A 19 -0.44 -18.81 -23.13
CA PHE A 19 -0.06 -17.91 -22.05
C PHE A 19 -1.24 -17.86 -21.09
N MET A 20 -1.23 -18.70 -20.07
CA MET A 20 -2.12 -18.55 -18.94
C MET A 20 -1.71 -17.24 -18.24
N SER A 21 -2.41 -16.16 -18.56
CA SER A 21 -2.34 -14.92 -17.83
C SER A 21 -2.93 -15.19 -16.43
N THR A 22 -2.09 -15.59 -15.50
CA THR A 22 -2.48 -15.69 -14.09
C THR A 22 -2.61 -14.26 -13.58
N SER A 23 -3.84 -13.84 -13.29
CA SER A 23 -4.07 -12.53 -12.68
C SER A 23 -3.39 -12.49 -11.31
N THR A 24 -2.68 -11.38 -11.03
CA THR A 24 -2.06 -11.17 -9.71
C THR A 24 -3.10 -11.33 -8.61
N PRO A 25 -2.85 -12.18 -7.60
CA PRO A 25 -3.79 -12.40 -6.51
C PRO A 25 -4.20 -11.11 -5.81
N GLU A 26 -5.49 -10.95 -5.57
CA GLU A 26 -6.02 -9.85 -4.77
C GLU A 26 -6.21 -10.28 -3.32
N TRP A 27 -5.84 -9.39 -2.40
CA TRP A 27 -5.85 -9.64 -0.97
C TRP A 27 -6.84 -8.71 -0.27
N LYS A 28 -7.63 -9.27 0.63
CA LYS A 28 -8.55 -8.53 1.49
C LYS A 28 -7.83 -8.15 2.78
N ILE A 29 -7.86 -6.88 3.13
CA ILE A 29 -7.36 -6.38 4.42
C ILE A 29 -8.24 -6.93 5.53
N ALA A 30 -7.63 -7.56 6.53
CA ALA A 30 -8.31 -8.09 7.71
C ALA A 30 -8.66 -6.94 8.68
N SER A 31 -9.67 -7.14 9.53
CA SER A 31 -10.16 -6.09 10.43
C SER A 31 -9.22 -5.76 11.60
N ASN A 32 -8.24 -6.62 11.88
CA ASN A 32 -7.27 -6.47 12.97
C ASN A 32 -5.98 -5.75 12.56
N TYR A 33 -6.02 -4.94 11.48
CA TYR A 33 -4.89 -4.09 11.11
C TYR A 33 -4.60 -3.02 12.17
N SER A 34 -3.39 -2.49 12.13
CA SER A 34 -2.95 -1.38 12.98
C SER A 34 -2.17 -0.35 12.17
N ILE A 35 -2.61 0.92 12.20
CA ILE A 35 -1.91 2.05 11.61
C ILE A 35 -1.70 3.08 12.71
N LYS A 36 -0.48 3.17 13.23
CA LYS A 36 -0.12 4.08 14.32
C LYS A 36 0.75 5.23 13.82
N PHE A 37 0.55 6.39 14.37
CA PHE A 37 1.52 7.48 14.30
C PHE A 37 2.11 7.70 15.70
N ILE A 38 3.42 7.82 15.75
CA ILE A 38 4.18 7.86 16.99
C ILE A 38 5.09 9.08 16.96
N SER A 39 4.98 9.91 17.97
CA SER A 39 5.91 11.00 18.26
C SER A 39 6.03 11.19 19.77
N LYS A 40 6.76 12.21 20.21
CA LYS A 40 6.81 12.53 21.63
C LYS A 40 5.41 12.88 22.18
N ASP A 41 4.67 13.68 21.44
CA ASP A 41 3.27 14.07 21.66
C ASP A 41 2.76 14.73 20.37
N PRO A 42 1.63 14.29 19.77
CA PRO A 42 0.78 13.17 20.16
C PRO A 42 1.24 11.81 19.59
N THR A 43 0.72 10.76 20.19
CA THR A 43 0.69 9.40 19.62
C THR A 43 -0.75 8.99 19.41
N GLY A 44 -1.02 8.19 18.39
CA GLY A 44 -2.38 7.73 18.12
C GLY A 44 -2.46 6.72 16.97
N ILE A 45 -3.70 6.44 16.59
CA ILE A 45 -4.01 5.49 15.50
C ILE A 45 -5.00 6.10 14.51
N PHE A 46 -5.05 5.53 13.31
CA PHE A 46 -6.18 5.69 12.40
C PHE A 46 -7.04 4.42 12.43
N LYS A 47 -8.33 4.58 12.71
CA LYS A 47 -9.27 3.46 12.90
C LYS A 47 -9.90 2.96 11.60
N VAL A 48 -9.86 3.75 10.53
CA VAL A 48 -10.41 3.38 9.22
C VAL A 48 -9.31 3.41 8.17
N PHE A 49 -8.91 2.21 7.76
CA PHE A 49 -7.94 1.94 6.71
C PHE A 49 -8.56 0.95 5.73
N LYS A 50 -8.44 1.25 4.44
CA LYS A 50 -9.06 0.47 3.37
C LYS A 50 -8.22 0.52 2.10
N GLY A 51 -8.53 -0.32 1.14
CA GLY A 51 -7.89 -0.28 -0.17
C GLY A 51 -7.85 -1.64 -0.84
N THR A 52 -7.13 -1.67 -1.94
CA THR A 52 -6.86 -2.86 -2.73
C THR A 52 -5.38 -3.22 -2.65
N ILE A 53 -5.10 -4.46 -2.33
CA ILE A 53 -3.76 -5.04 -2.37
C ILE A 53 -3.78 -6.17 -3.40
N LYS A 54 -3.03 -6.00 -4.49
CA LYS A 54 -2.67 -7.07 -5.43
C LYS A 54 -1.21 -7.39 -5.17
N TYR A 55 -0.91 -8.61 -4.80
CA TYR A 55 0.45 -8.98 -4.47
C TYR A 55 0.74 -10.42 -4.82
N ASP A 56 1.82 -10.61 -5.56
CA ASP A 56 2.43 -11.91 -5.85
C ASP A 56 3.95 -11.78 -5.67
N GLU A 57 4.52 -12.54 -4.74
CA GLU A 57 5.97 -12.53 -4.51
C GLU A 57 6.77 -12.93 -5.76
N LYS A 58 6.16 -13.72 -6.65
CA LYS A 58 6.77 -14.19 -7.91
C LYS A 58 6.58 -13.19 -9.06
N ASP A 59 5.65 -12.24 -8.92
CA ASP A 59 5.31 -11.23 -9.94
C ASP A 59 5.10 -9.85 -9.30
N LEU A 60 6.19 -9.27 -8.81
CA LEU A 60 6.16 -7.93 -8.20
C LEU A 60 5.88 -6.83 -9.23
N ALA A 61 6.14 -7.07 -10.50
CA ALA A 61 5.89 -6.10 -11.57
C ALA A 61 4.38 -5.81 -11.75
N ASN A 62 3.53 -6.80 -11.53
CA ASN A 62 2.07 -6.69 -11.60
C ASN A 62 1.42 -6.50 -10.21
N SER A 63 2.23 -6.46 -9.14
CA SER A 63 1.74 -6.20 -7.80
C SER A 63 1.45 -4.71 -7.60
N LYS A 64 0.40 -4.39 -6.83
CA LYS A 64 -0.04 -3.00 -6.60
C LYS A 64 -0.70 -2.83 -5.24
N PHE A 65 -0.39 -1.71 -4.60
CA PHE A 65 -1.05 -1.22 -3.39
C PHE A 65 -1.79 0.08 -3.72
N ASP A 66 -3.07 0.14 -3.44
CA ASP A 66 -3.91 1.33 -3.55
C ASP A 66 -4.68 1.46 -2.23
N LEU A 67 -4.19 2.32 -1.35
CA LEU A 67 -4.55 2.35 0.07
C LEU A 67 -5.07 3.72 0.46
N ALA A 68 -6.05 3.75 1.37
CA ALA A 68 -6.62 4.97 1.91
C ALA A 68 -6.88 4.85 3.41
N ILE A 69 -6.63 5.95 4.11
CA ILE A 69 -6.96 6.17 5.52
C ILE A 69 -7.99 7.29 5.59
N ASP A 70 -9.08 7.11 6.33
CA ASP A 70 -10.02 8.18 6.59
C ASP A 70 -9.48 9.09 7.70
N VAL A 71 -9.26 10.36 7.40
CA VAL A 71 -8.69 11.35 8.34
C VAL A 71 -9.56 11.50 9.59
N SER A 72 -10.89 11.46 9.44
CA SER A 72 -11.84 11.56 10.56
C SER A 72 -11.71 10.41 11.56
N SER A 73 -11.07 9.31 11.18
CA SER A 73 -10.86 8.14 12.03
C SER A 73 -9.67 8.28 13.00
N ILE A 74 -8.97 9.42 13.00
CA ILE A 74 -7.85 9.69 13.89
C ILE A 74 -8.26 9.58 15.36
N SER A 75 -7.45 8.91 16.15
CA SER A 75 -7.67 8.71 17.57
C SER A 75 -6.37 8.81 18.35
N THR A 76 -6.24 9.87 19.14
CA THR A 76 -5.12 10.15 20.05
C THR A 76 -5.45 9.77 21.50
N GLY A 77 -6.64 9.21 21.77
CA GLY A 77 -7.17 9.07 23.13
C GLY A 77 -7.78 10.35 23.70
N ASN A 78 -7.64 11.49 23.02
CA ASN A 78 -8.17 12.79 23.46
C ASN A 78 -9.11 13.37 22.39
N GLY A 79 -10.39 13.52 22.72
CA GLY A 79 -11.42 13.97 21.78
C GLY A 79 -11.20 15.39 21.25
N MET A 80 -10.62 16.31 22.06
CA MET A 80 -10.31 17.67 21.60
C MET A 80 -9.16 17.64 20.61
N MET A 81 -8.13 16.85 20.84
CA MET A 81 -7.00 16.68 19.91
C MET A 81 -7.48 16.05 18.59
N ASN A 82 -8.37 15.07 18.67
CA ASN A 82 -8.97 14.44 17.47
C ASN A 82 -9.75 15.46 16.63
N LYS A 83 -10.55 16.32 17.27
CA LYS A 83 -11.26 17.41 16.58
C LYS A 83 -10.28 18.44 16.00
N LYS A 84 -9.25 18.84 16.77
CA LYS A 84 -8.21 19.77 16.29
C LYS A 84 -7.45 19.23 15.10
N ALA A 85 -7.15 17.94 15.06
CA ALA A 85 -6.46 17.32 13.93
C ALA A 85 -7.26 17.46 12.61
N GLN A 86 -8.59 17.55 12.66
CA GLN A 86 -9.45 17.57 11.49
C GLN A 86 -9.67 18.96 10.88
N ILE A 87 -9.39 20.05 11.60
CA ILE A 87 -9.59 21.41 11.09
C ILE A 87 -8.61 21.79 9.98
N ASP A 88 -8.91 22.91 9.28
CA ASP A 88 -8.16 23.38 8.11
C ASP A 88 -6.66 23.59 8.36
N GLU A 89 -6.28 24.00 9.56
CA GLU A 89 -4.88 24.19 9.95
C GLU A 89 -4.09 22.85 9.91
N TRP A 90 -4.73 21.75 10.30
CA TRP A 90 -4.10 20.42 10.35
C TRP A 90 -4.39 19.62 9.08
N PHE A 91 -5.24 18.62 9.15
CA PHE A 91 -5.51 17.75 7.99
C PHE A 91 -6.56 18.31 7.04
N SER A 92 -7.38 19.29 7.47
CA SER A 92 -8.50 19.83 6.67
C SER A 92 -9.41 18.71 6.18
N ALA A 93 -9.93 17.90 7.10
CA ALA A 93 -10.64 16.65 6.79
C ALA A 93 -11.88 16.84 5.92
N GLU A 94 -12.54 18.01 6.00
CA GLU A 94 -13.68 18.35 5.15
C GLU A 94 -13.27 18.45 3.67
N LYS A 95 -12.12 19.07 3.36
CA LYS A 95 -11.62 19.24 1.99
C LYS A 95 -10.80 18.04 1.52
N PHE A 96 -10.10 17.40 2.44
CA PHE A 96 -9.20 16.27 2.19
C PHE A 96 -9.52 15.11 3.14
N PRO A 97 -10.64 14.39 2.93
CA PRO A 97 -11.11 13.39 3.87
C PRO A 97 -10.21 12.16 3.97
N GLN A 98 -9.26 11.99 3.04
CA GLN A 98 -8.42 10.81 2.99
C GLN A 98 -6.94 11.14 2.85
N ILE A 99 -6.12 10.31 3.52
CA ILE A 99 -4.71 10.12 3.20
C ILE A 99 -4.63 8.90 2.28
N THR A 100 -3.96 9.02 1.13
CA THR A 100 -3.85 7.92 0.18
C THR A 100 -2.42 7.57 -0.14
N PHE A 101 -2.17 6.29 -0.43
CA PHE A 101 -0.89 5.81 -0.95
C PHE A 101 -1.16 4.90 -2.15
N VAL A 102 -0.56 5.23 -3.29
CA VAL A 102 -0.67 4.43 -4.51
C VAL A 102 0.73 4.03 -4.95
N SER A 103 0.99 2.72 -5.00
CA SER A 103 2.30 2.22 -5.40
C SER A 103 2.53 2.37 -6.90
N SER A 104 3.77 2.69 -7.27
CA SER A 104 4.26 2.74 -8.65
C SER A 104 5.26 1.64 -8.97
N LYS A 105 5.97 1.12 -7.96
CA LYS A 105 6.98 0.07 -8.10
C LYS A 105 7.12 -0.72 -6.80
N ILE A 106 7.40 -2.01 -6.93
CA ILE A 106 7.68 -2.89 -5.79
C ILE A 106 8.94 -3.65 -6.07
N GLU A 107 9.86 -3.70 -5.11
CA GLU A 107 11.13 -4.41 -5.20
C GLU A 107 11.25 -5.41 -4.06
N LYS A 108 11.82 -6.59 -4.34
CA LYS A 108 12.11 -7.60 -3.32
C LYS A 108 13.25 -7.14 -2.42
N THR A 109 13.15 -7.46 -1.14
CA THR A 109 14.21 -7.30 -0.14
C THR A 109 14.45 -8.63 0.56
N GLU A 110 15.44 -8.71 1.44
CA GLU A 110 15.74 -9.94 2.20
C GLU A 110 14.58 -10.42 3.08
N LYS A 111 13.79 -9.49 3.64
CA LYS A 111 12.71 -9.80 4.59
C LYS A 111 11.31 -9.46 4.09
N GLY A 112 11.18 -9.03 2.84
CA GLY A 112 9.89 -8.62 2.29
C GLY A 112 10.04 -7.76 1.05
N VAL A 113 9.50 -6.53 1.06
CA VAL A 113 9.47 -5.65 -0.10
C VAL A 113 9.76 -4.20 0.24
N SER A 114 10.33 -3.48 -0.72
CA SER A 114 10.34 -2.02 -0.79
C SER A 114 9.24 -1.57 -1.74
N ILE A 115 8.28 -0.80 -1.25
CA ILE A 115 7.14 -0.31 -2.00
C ILE A 115 7.37 1.19 -2.26
N TYR A 116 7.52 1.56 -3.52
CA TYR A 116 7.64 2.96 -3.96
C TYR A 116 6.28 3.41 -4.47
N GLY A 117 5.90 4.63 -4.16
CA GLY A 117 4.61 5.17 -4.58
C GLY A 117 4.44 6.63 -4.15
N ASP A 118 3.26 7.14 -4.39
CA ASP A 118 2.87 8.49 -4.03
C ASP A 118 2.02 8.49 -2.77
N LEU A 119 2.54 9.10 -1.71
CA LEU A 119 1.78 9.40 -0.50
C LEU A 119 1.14 10.78 -0.64
N LYS A 120 -0.18 10.84 -0.54
CA LYS A 120 -0.94 12.09 -0.62
C LYS A 120 -1.60 12.39 0.70
N ILE A 121 -1.26 13.53 1.29
CA ILE A 121 -1.83 14.06 2.54
C ILE A 121 -2.25 15.50 2.31
N LYS A 122 -3.43 15.89 2.74
CA LYS A 122 -3.95 17.27 2.64
C LYS A 122 -3.75 17.87 1.24
N GLY A 123 -4.06 17.10 0.20
CA GLY A 123 -3.94 17.51 -1.20
C GLY A 123 -2.52 17.54 -1.78
N THR A 124 -1.47 17.42 -0.95
CA THR A 124 -0.07 17.39 -1.40
C THR A 124 0.39 15.94 -1.60
N SER A 125 0.97 15.64 -2.76
CA SER A 125 1.54 14.32 -3.08
C SER A 125 3.05 14.36 -3.03
N LYS A 126 3.67 13.30 -2.46
CA LYS A 126 5.12 13.13 -2.36
C LYS A 126 5.52 11.70 -2.68
N PRO A 127 6.57 11.50 -3.49
CA PRO A 127 7.17 10.20 -3.66
C PRO A 127 7.64 9.66 -2.31
N THR A 128 7.24 8.45 -2.00
CA THR A 128 7.53 7.81 -0.70
C THR A 128 7.95 6.37 -0.91
N LYS A 129 8.99 5.94 -0.18
CA LYS A 129 9.41 4.55 -0.10
C LYS A 129 8.98 3.97 1.24
N ILE A 130 8.25 2.88 1.22
CA ILE A 130 7.83 2.13 2.40
C ILE A 130 8.47 0.74 2.34
N ASN A 131 9.26 0.40 3.36
CA ASN A 131 9.77 -0.96 3.50
C ASN A 131 8.79 -1.76 4.35
N ALA A 132 8.39 -2.92 3.84
CA ALA A 132 7.51 -3.84 4.53
C ALA A 132 8.18 -5.21 4.67
N THR A 133 8.22 -5.74 5.88
CA THR A 133 8.44 -7.16 6.13
C THR A 133 7.17 -7.89 5.75
N VAL A 134 7.30 -9.00 5.04
CA VAL A 134 6.17 -9.86 4.67
C VAL A 134 6.29 -11.15 5.45
N THR A 135 5.26 -11.46 6.24
CA THR A 135 5.18 -12.68 7.06
C THR A 135 3.96 -13.49 6.67
N GLY A 136 3.96 -14.78 7.00
CA GLY A 136 2.89 -15.69 6.62
C GLY A 136 3.10 -16.35 5.26
N SER A 137 2.16 -17.20 4.84
CA SER A 137 2.19 -17.92 3.57
C SER A 137 0.80 -18.43 3.17
N GLY A 138 0.66 -18.91 1.93
CA GLY A 138 -0.62 -19.42 1.41
C GLY A 138 -1.67 -18.34 1.31
N ASP A 139 -2.78 -18.52 2.01
CA ASP A 139 -3.93 -17.61 1.92
C ASP A 139 -3.96 -16.53 3.01
N LYS A 140 -2.92 -16.45 3.85
CA LYS A 140 -2.80 -15.44 4.92
C LYS A 140 -1.39 -14.88 4.96
N MET A 141 -1.27 -13.57 4.91
CA MET A 141 -0.02 -12.83 5.05
C MET A 141 -0.22 -11.58 5.91
N SER A 142 0.88 -11.00 6.36
CA SER A 142 0.90 -9.67 7.00
C SER A 142 2.02 -8.84 6.38
N PHE A 143 1.75 -7.55 6.17
CA PHE A 143 2.71 -6.54 5.80
C PHE A 143 2.97 -5.65 7.01
N GLU A 144 4.21 -5.58 7.47
CA GLU A 144 4.57 -4.88 8.68
C GLU A 144 5.77 -3.96 8.44
N GLY A 145 5.77 -2.80 9.08
CA GLY A 145 6.90 -1.91 8.93
C GLY A 145 6.76 -0.58 9.63
N THR A 146 7.79 0.23 9.41
CA THR A 146 7.82 1.60 9.91
C THR A 146 8.43 2.54 8.87
N PHE A 147 7.94 3.77 8.81
CA PHE A 147 8.54 4.84 8.04
C PHE A 147 8.27 6.19 8.71
N ASN A 148 9.00 7.21 8.30
CA ASN A 148 8.83 8.56 8.83
C ASN A 148 8.10 9.44 7.83
N VAL A 149 7.19 10.27 8.34
CA VAL A 149 6.50 11.32 7.58
C VAL A 149 6.85 12.66 8.17
N LYS A 150 7.36 13.57 7.34
CA LYS A 150 7.57 14.95 7.71
C LYS A 150 6.30 15.74 7.40
N ARG A 151 5.53 16.10 8.44
CA ARG A 151 4.20 16.70 8.26
C ARG A 151 4.23 18.05 7.54
N SER A 152 5.29 18.85 7.70
CA SER A 152 5.46 20.12 6.99
C SER A 152 5.56 19.97 5.48
N ASP A 153 6.09 18.84 4.98
CA ASP A 153 6.13 18.54 3.55
C ASP A 153 4.74 18.43 2.94
N PHE A 154 3.73 18.15 3.75
CA PHE A 154 2.32 18.01 3.38
C PHE A 154 1.46 19.17 3.88
N LYS A 155 2.06 20.23 4.42
CA LYS A 155 1.35 21.40 4.98
C LYS A 155 0.37 21.04 6.09
N VAL A 156 0.67 20.00 6.88
CA VAL A 156 -0.14 19.57 8.03
C VAL A 156 0.32 20.30 9.29
N GLY A 157 -0.52 21.18 9.79
CA GLY A 157 -0.23 22.07 10.91
C GLY A 157 0.84 23.12 10.57
N HIS A 158 1.23 23.86 11.57
CA HIS A 158 2.31 24.85 11.51
C HIS A 158 3.52 24.38 12.34
N LYS A 159 4.59 25.18 12.36
CA LYS A 159 5.72 24.94 13.25
C LYS A 159 5.22 24.95 14.70
N SER A 160 5.52 23.90 15.45
CA SER A 160 5.07 23.70 16.82
C SER A 160 6.22 23.19 17.68
N GLU A 161 6.30 23.67 18.89
CA GLU A 161 7.28 23.17 19.88
C GLU A 161 6.78 21.87 20.53
N THR A 162 5.47 21.63 20.54
CA THR A 162 4.85 20.47 21.18
C THR A 162 4.63 19.32 20.22
N VAL A 163 4.29 19.61 18.95
CA VAL A 163 4.04 18.58 17.94
C VAL A 163 5.24 18.48 17.00
N PRO A 164 6.05 17.43 17.07
CA PRO A 164 7.21 17.25 16.20
C PRO A 164 6.85 17.25 14.73
N ASP A 165 7.77 17.71 13.89
CA ASP A 165 7.58 17.73 12.44
C ASP A 165 7.69 16.32 11.84
N ILE A 166 8.52 15.47 12.41
CA ILE A 166 8.69 14.08 11.98
C ILE A 166 7.81 13.17 12.82
N MET A 167 6.90 12.47 12.15
CA MET A 167 6.03 11.46 12.72
C MET A 167 6.49 10.08 12.26
N LYS A 168 6.78 9.16 13.18
CA LYS A 168 7.02 7.76 12.87
C LYS A 168 5.67 7.09 12.63
N ILE A 169 5.51 6.47 11.48
CA ILE A 169 4.35 5.63 11.19
C ILE A 169 4.77 4.17 11.40
N GLU A 170 3.96 3.44 12.15
CA GLU A 170 4.08 2.00 12.36
C GLU A 170 2.81 1.34 11.84
N PHE A 171 2.96 0.32 11.02
CA PHE A 171 1.83 -0.38 10.45
C PHE A 171 1.99 -1.90 10.55
N GLU A 172 0.85 -2.56 10.75
CA GLU A 172 0.65 -3.98 10.65
C GLU A 172 -0.66 -4.22 9.87
N VAL A 173 -0.56 -4.87 8.72
CA VAL A 173 -1.68 -5.06 7.80
C VAL A 173 -1.80 -6.54 7.46
N PRO A 174 -2.51 -7.32 8.30
CA PRO A 174 -2.87 -8.68 7.98
C PRO A 174 -3.83 -8.72 6.79
N VAL A 175 -3.62 -9.68 5.89
CA VAL A 175 -4.42 -9.86 4.69
C VAL A 175 -4.78 -11.32 4.46
N THR A 176 -5.92 -11.55 3.83
CA THR A 176 -6.36 -12.88 3.39
C THR A 176 -6.60 -12.85 1.88
N LYS A 177 -6.23 -13.92 1.20
CA LYS A 177 -6.47 -14.06 -0.23
C LYS A 177 -7.97 -14.04 -0.52
N LYS A 178 -8.38 -13.32 -1.56
CA LYS A 178 -9.77 -13.33 -2.05
C LYS A 178 -10.10 -14.58 -2.84
#